data_79172d376f42c9eb67353dfb853a2129
#
_entry.id   79172d376f42c9eb67353dfb853a2129
#
_cell.length_a   1.000
_cell.length_b   1.000
_cell.length_c   1.000
_cell.angle_alpha   90.00
_cell.angle_beta   90.00
_cell.angle_gamma   90.00
#
_symmetry.space_group_name_H-M   'P 1'
#
loop_
_entity.id
_entity.type
_entity.pdbx_description
1 polymer ?
#
loop_
_entity_poly.entity_id
_entity_poly.type
_entity_poly.pdbx_seq_one_letter_code
_entity_poly.pdbx_strand_id
1 'polypeptide(L)'
;MGMLKNKSGFTLLEILVVIIIVGVLASVAMPQLFRNVERSRATEALQSLGATKRSIEGCAMQFNNVYTNCGTYALIGMTDPSYNATTNAGAHFGYAIGIGASSFTLTATRNTVENGVATDTIVLTVGTTGAVIRSGTTAFAGIQ
;
A
#
# COMPACT_ATOMS: atom_id res chain seq x y z
N MET A 1 56.79 -4.07 -35.72
CA MET A 1 55.99 -5.28 -35.87
C MET A 1 54.72 -5.09 -35.07
N GLY A 2 53.67 -4.58 -35.74
CA GLY A 2 52.40 -4.22 -35.07
C GLY A 2 51.54 -5.47 -34.88
N MET A 3 51.24 -5.83 -33.64
CA MET A 3 50.26 -6.88 -33.32
C MET A 3 48.86 -6.41 -33.71
N LEU A 4 48.28 -7.04 -34.74
CA LEU A 4 46.86 -6.87 -35.09
C LEU A 4 46.04 -7.45 -33.95
N LYS A 5 45.47 -6.60 -33.12
CA LYS A 5 44.54 -6.96 -32.04
C LYS A 5 43.25 -7.46 -32.70
N ASN A 6 42.97 -8.78 -32.67
CA ASN A 6 41.73 -9.36 -33.12
C ASN A 6 40.57 -8.72 -32.38
N LYS A 7 39.74 -7.95 -33.04
CA LYS A 7 38.48 -7.43 -32.54
C LYS A 7 37.40 -8.48 -32.94
N SER A 8 37.07 -9.37 -31.99
CA SER A 8 35.89 -10.24 -32.14
C SER A 8 34.64 -9.35 -31.98
N GLY A 9 33.85 -9.25 -33.04
CA GLY A 9 32.54 -8.58 -33.01
C GLY A 9 31.45 -9.61 -32.71
N PHE A 10 30.39 -9.17 -32.01
CA PHE A 10 29.18 -9.96 -31.79
C PHE A 10 28.48 -10.26 -33.13
N THR A 11 27.96 -11.47 -33.28
CA THR A 11 27.15 -11.83 -34.44
C THR A 11 25.72 -11.33 -34.27
N LEU A 12 25.06 -10.98 -35.38
CA LEU A 12 23.67 -10.54 -35.37
C LEU A 12 22.74 -11.62 -34.82
N LEU A 13 23.03 -12.89 -35.07
CA LEU A 13 22.28 -14.03 -34.57
C LEU A 13 22.41 -14.17 -33.03
N GLU A 14 23.57 -13.89 -32.47
CA GLU A 14 23.82 -13.98 -31.02
C GLU A 14 22.98 -12.95 -30.24
N ILE A 15 22.88 -11.74 -30.77
CA ILE A 15 22.02 -10.70 -30.16
C ILE A 15 20.54 -11.07 -30.35
N LEU A 16 20.14 -11.60 -31.50
CA LEU A 16 18.76 -11.98 -31.79
C LEU A 16 18.29 -13.08 -30.81
N VAL A 17 19.09 -14.11 -30.57
CA VAL A 17 18.75 -15.16 -29.60
C VAL A 17 18.62 -14.60 -28.18
N VAL A 18 19.50 -13.72 -27.77
CA VAL A 18 19.45 -13.10 -26.44
C VAL A 18 18.17 -12.30 -26.23
N ILE A 19 17.77 -11.44 -27.18
CA ILE A 19 16.55 -10.65 -27.02
C ILE A 19 15.29 -11.51 -27.01
N ILE A 20 15.25 -12.62 -27.74
CA ILE A 20 14.14 -13.57 -27.69
C ILE A 20 14.06 -14.21 -26.28
N ILE A 21 15.15 -14.70 -25.75
CA ILE A 21 15.17 -15.31 -24.41
C ILE A 21 14.75 -14.30 -23.35
N VAL A 22 15.31 -13.08 -23.37
CA VAL A 22 14.96 -12.01 -22.44
C VAL A 22 13.47 -11.64 -22.56
N GLY A 23 12.94 -11.56 -23.79
CA GLY A 23 11.53 -11.30 -24.05
C GLY A 23 10.60 -12.33 -23.42
N VAL A 24 10.91 -13.61 -23.57
CA VAL A 24 10.14 -14.72 -22.96
C VAL A 24 10.21 -14.65 -21.43
N LEU A 25 11.39 -14.46 -20.85
CA LEU A 25 11.54 -14.34 -19.40
C LEU A 25 10.80 -13.11 -18.83
N ALA A 26 10.89 -11.96 -19.51
CA ALA A 26 10.20 -10.74 -19.11
C ALA A 26 8.68 -10.91 -19.13
N SER A 27 8.11 -11.64 -20.10
CA SER A 27 6.67 -11.87 -20.20
C SER A 27 6.08 -12.59 -18.98
N VAL A 28 6.84 -13.46 -18.34
CA VAL A 28 6.44 -14.19 -17.12
C VAL A 28 6.72 -13.39 -15.85
N ALA A 29 7.84 -12.65 -15.82
CA ALA A 29 8.26 -11.90 -14.63
C ALA A 29 7.42 -10.64 -14.38
N MET A 30 6.98 -9.95 -15.44
CA MET A 30 6.29 -8.66 -15.33
C MET A 30 4.99 -8.71 -14.51
N PRO A 31 4.06 -9.68 -14.69
CA PRO A 31 2.84 -9.76 -13.87
C PRO A 31 3.12 -9.98 -12.38
N GLN A 32 4.18 -10.71 -12.04
CA GLN A 32 4.55 -10.97 -10.64
C GLN A 32 5.14 -9.73 -9.98
N LEU A 33 5.90 -8.93 -10.74
CA LEU A 33 6.46 -7.67 -10.25
C LEU A 33 5.36 -6.70 -9.82
N PHE A 34 4.34 -6.50 -10.63
CA PHE A 34 3.21 -5.61 -10.30
C PHE A 34 2.49 -6.05 -9.03
N ARG A 35 2.24 -7.34 -8.84
CA ARG A 35 1.64 -7.87 -7.60
C ARG A 35 2.51 -7.59 -6.37
N ASN A 36 3.81 -7.70 -6.48
CA ASN A 36 4.73 -7.43 -5.38
C ASN A 36 4.76 -5.93 -5.04
N VAL A 37 4.70 -5.05 -6.03
CA VAL A 37 4.62 -3.60 -5.83
C VAL A 37 3.32 -3.26 -5.07
N GLU A 38 2.17 -3.78 -5.47
CA GLU A 38 0.90 -3.51 -4.77
C GLU A 38 0.91 -4.08 -3.34
N ARG A 39 1.51 -5.23 -3.09
CA ARG A 39 1.69 -5.76 -1.73
C ARG A 39 2.60 -4.87 -0.87
N SER A 40 3.64 -4.31 -1.44
CA SER A 40 4.51 -3.34 -0.75
C SER A 40 3.72 -2.09 -0.34
N ARG A 41 2.90 -1.56 -1.24
CA ARG A 41 1.99 -0.44 -0.95
C ARG A 41 0.95 -0.78 0.13
N ALA A 42 0.41 -2.01 0.12
CA ALA A 42 -0.49 -2.48 1.17
C ALA A 42 0.18 -2.44 2.57
N THR A 43 1.48 -2.69 2.65
CA THR A 43 2.23 -2.59 3.92
C THR A 43 2.26 -1.16 4.45
N GLU A 44 2.42 -0.15 3.58
CA GLU A 44 2.32 1.27 3.94
C GLU A 44 0.94 1.58 4.55
N ALA A 45 -0.13 1.14 3.87
CA ALA A 45 -1.49 1.33 4.36
C ALA A 45 -1.71 0.68 5.74
N LEU A 46 -1.25 -0.56 5.92
CA LEU A 46 -1.37 -1.27 7.19
C LEU A 46 -0.59 -0.60 8.33
N GLN A 47 0.58 -0.02 8.05
CA GLN A 47 1.34 0.74 9.03
C GLN A 47 0.58 2.00 9.47
N SER A 48 0.02 2.76 8.53
CA SER A 48 -0.78 3.95 8.80
C SER A 48 -2.06 3.61 9.56
N LEU A 49 -2.79 2.56 9.16
CA LEU A 49 -3.97 2.07 9.87
C LEU A 49 -3.63 1.61 11.29
N GLY A 50 -2.50 0.90 11.47
CA GLY A 50 -2.02 0.46 12.76
C GLY A 50 -1.60 1.60 13.69
N ALA A 51 -1.00 2.66 13.16
CA ALA A 51 -0.67 3.87 13.92
C ALA A 51 -1.96 4.61 14.34
N THR A 52 -2.88 4.81 13.41
CA THR A 52 -4.18 5.45 13.67
C THR A 52 -4.99 4.68 14.72
N LYS A 53 -5.01 3.34 14.62
CA LYS A 53 -5.66 2.48 15.64
C LYS A 53 -5.12 2.77 17.04
N ARG A 54 -3.80 2.75 17.22
CA ARG A 54 -3.19 3.01 18.54
C ARG A 54 -3.53 4.40 19.08
N SER A 55 -3.56 5.40 18.23
CA SER A 55 -3.93 6.77 18.62
C SER A 55 -5.40 6.90 19.01
N ILE A 56 -6.31 6.22 18.30
CA ILE A 56 -7.73 6.17 18.66
C ILE A 56 -7.93 5.46 20.01
N GLU A 57 -7.27 4.33 20.23
CA GLU A 57 -7.34 3.61 21.50
C GLU A 57 -6.78 4.46 22.66
N GLY A 58 -5.65 5.14 22.43
CA GLY A 58 -5.09 6.07 23.41
C GLY A 58 -6.00 7.26 23.71
N CYS A 59 -6.66 7.82 22.72
CA CYS A 59 -7.68 8.84 22.89
C CYS A 59 -8.88 8.30 23.68
N ALA A 60 -9.43 7.14 23.31
CA ALA A 60 -10.59 6.56 23.96
C ALA A 60 -10.35 6.26 25.45
N MET A 61 -9.13 5.91 25.86
CA MET A 61 -8.77 5.72 27.27
C MET A 61 -8.99 6.99 28.12
N GLN A 62 -8.88 8.18 27.51
CA GLN A 62 -9.15 9.45 28.17
C GLN A 62 -10.66 9.73 28.33
N PHE A 63 -11.50 9.03 27.55
CA PHE A 63 -12.95 9.19 27.53
C PHE A 63 -13.70 7.93 27.97
N ASN A 64 -13.15 7.17 28.93
CA ASN A 64 -13.76 5.94 29.48
C ASN A 64 -14.09 4.89 28.41
N ASN A 65 -13.20 4.70 27.43
CA ASN A 65 -13.36 3.81 26.26
C ASN A 65 -14.52 4.17 25.33
N VAL A 66 -14.91 5.44 25.28
CA VAL A 66 -15.88 5.96 24.33
C VAL A 66 -15.14 6.53 23.11
N TYR A 67 -15.35 5.94 21.94
CA TYR A 67 -14.63 6.33 20.71
C TYR A 67 -15.20 7.56 20.01
N THR A 68 -16.43 7.98 20.31
CA THR A 68 -17.14 9.07 19.60
C THR A 68 -16.38 10.40 19.57
N ASN A 69 -15.54 10.65 20.56
CA ASN A 69 -14.71 11.86 20.65
C ASN A 69 -13.35 11.73 19.94
N CYS A 70 -13.08 10.60 19.28
CA CYS A 70 -11.78 10.27 18.68
C CYS A 70 -11.87 10.07 17.16
N GLY A 71 -12.88 10.65 16.50
CA GLY A 71 -13.23 10.36 15.11
C GLY A 71 -12.48 11.18 14.04
N THR A 72 -11.54 12.02 14.41
CA THR A 72 -10.74 12.79 13.43
C THR A 72 -9.26 12.75 13.79
N TYR A 73 -8.41 12.91 12.78
CA TYR A 73 -6.95 12.93 12.98
C TYR A 73 -6.50 14.01 13.96
N ALA A 74 -7.14 15.18 13.93
CA ALA A 74 -6.86 16.28 14.85
C ALA A 74 -7.15 15.91 16.32
N LEU A 75 -8.27 15.22 16.59
CA LEU A 75 -8.66 14.81 17.94
C LEU A 75 -7.73 13.74 18.54
N ILE A 76 -7.16 12.90 17.69
CA ILE A 76 -6.21 11.85 18.11
C ILE A 76 -4.74 12.31 18.07
N GLY A 77 -4.51 13.61 17.82
CA GLY A 77 -3.17 14.19 17.80
C GLY A 77 -2.28 13.71 16.63
N MET A 78 -2.88 13.31 15.53
CA MET A 78 -2.17 12.86 14.33
C MET A 78 -2.39 13.81 13.15
N THR A 79 -1.41 13.87 12.26
CA THR A 79 -1.61 14.43 10.92
C THR A 79 -2.30 13.38 10.05
N ASP A 80 -3.26 13.82 9.23
CA ASP A 80 -3.93 12.94 8.27
C ASP A 80 -2.90 12.37 7.27
N PRO A 81 -2.71 11.05 7.22
CA PRO A 81 -1.74 10.42 6.31
C PRO A 81 -2.24 10.30 4.87
N SER A 82 -3.46 10.76 4.57
CA SER A 82 -4.06 10.66 3.24
C SER A 82 -3.24 11.40 2.18
N TYR A 83 -3.32 10.89 0.96
CA TYR A 83 -2.76 11.58 -0.20
C TYR A 83 -3.27 13.02 -0.28
N ASN A 84 -2.34 13.93 -0.43
CA ASN A 84 -2.61 15.33 -0.72
C ASN A 84 -1.49 15.86 -1.64
N ALA A 85 -1.85 16.41 -2.78
CA ALA A 85 -0.90 16.86 -3.80
C ALA A 85 0.10 17.92 -3.29
N THR A 86 -0.25 18.66 -2.23
CA THR A 86 0.56 19.72 -1.67
C THR A 86 1.38 19.28 -0.46
N THR A 87 0.75 18.51 0.45
CA THR A 87 1.34 18.18 1.76
C THR A 87 1.84 16.74 1.88
N ASN A 88 1.28 15.82 1.11
CA ASN A 88 1.63 14.39 1.13
C ASN A 88 1.47 13.74 -0.25
N ALA A 89 2.21 14.27 -1.24
CA ALA A 89 2.15 13.80 -2.63
C ALA A 89 2.71 12.37 -2.82
N GLY A 90 3.50 11.88 -1.88
CA GLY A 90 4.05 10.52 -1.91
C GLY A 90 3.14 9.43 -1.33
N ALA A 91 2.01 9.78 -0.71
CA ALA A 91 1.09 8.80 -0.17
C ALA A 91 0.30 8.09 -1.28
N HIS A 92 0.14 6.78 -1.15
CA HIS A 92 -0.57 5.97 -2.14
C HIS A 92 -2.05 5.73 -1.79
N PHE A 93 -2.50 6.16 -0.62
CA PHE A 93 -3.84 5.91 -0.09
C PHE A 93 -4.51 7.18 0.46
N GLY A 94 -5.83 7.19 0.40
CA GLY A 94 -6.68 8.03 1.22
C GLY A 94 -7.17 7.25 2.43
N TYR A 95 -7.26 7.88 3.59
CA TYR A 95 -7.64 7.21 4.84
C TYR A 95 -8.90 7.82 5.42
N ALA A 96 -9.79 6.96 5.93
CA ALA A 96 -11.03 7.38 6.58
C ALA A 96 -11.20 6.68 7.93
N ILE A 97 -11.72 7.43 8.90
CA ILE A 97 -12.05 6.94 10.23
C ILE A 97 -13.58 6.90 10.36
N GLY A 98 -14.14 5.73 10.60
CA GLY A 98 -15.55 5.54 10.94
C GLY A 98 -15.68 5.18 12.41
N ILE A 99 -16.43 5.96 13.19
CA ILE A 99 -16.56 5.78 14.63
C ILE A 99 -17.97 5.33 14.99
N GLY A 100 -18.05 4.26 15.76
CA GLY A 100 -19.21 3.85 16.54
C GLY A 100 -19.05 4.14 18.03
N ALA A 101 -20.06 3.87 18.84
CA ALA A 101 -19.97 4.12 20.29
C ALA A 101 -18.86 3.31 20.98
N SER A 102 -18.74 2.02 20.62
CA SER A 102 -17.79 1.08 21.22
C SER A 102 -16.97 0.32 20.19
N SER A 103 -16.93 0.79 18.96
CA SER A 103 -16.20 0.17 17.85
C SER A 103 -15.75 1.24 16.87
N PHE A 104 -14.77 0.94 16.04
CA PHE A 104 -14.36 1.84 14.96
C PHE A 104 -13.87 1.05 13.76
N THR A 105 -13.94 1.69 12.61
CA THR A 105 -13.47 1.16 11.34
C THR A 105 -12.49 2.13 10.71
N LEU A 106 -11.36 1.63 10.27
CA LEU A 106 -10.37 2.38 9.53
C LEU A 106 -10.32 1.85 8.12
N THR A 107 -10.45 2.72 7.14
CA THR A 107 -10.41 2.36 5.73
C THR A 107 -9.27 3.07 5.03
N ALA A 108 -8.41 2.32 4.36
CA ALA A 108 -7.44 2.83 3.41
C ALA A 108 -7.96 2.53 2.00
N THR A 109 -8.13 3.57 1.18
CA THR A 109 -8.59 3.48 -0.21
C THR A 109 -7.45 3.87 -1.14
N ARG A 110 -7.18 3.03 -2.13
CA ARG A 110 -6.12 3.29 -3.12
C ARG A 110 -6.40 4.58 -3.88
N ASN A 111 -5.38 5.42 -3.98
CA ASN A 111 -5.43 6.66 -4.73
C ASN A 111 -5.36 6.37 -6.25
N THR A 112 -6.10 7.13 -7.05
CA THR A 112 -6.18 6.95 -8.51
C THR A 112 -5.07 7.68 -9.28
N VAL A 113 -4.29 8.54 -8.63
CA VAL A 113 -3.26 9.38 -9.28
C VAL A 113 -2.15 8.52 -9.92
N GLU A 114 -1.82 7.37 -9.35
CA GLU A 114 -0.82 6.44 -9.86
C GLU A 114 -1.44 5.17 -10.46
N ASN A 115 -2.49 5.31 -11.25
CA ASN A 115 -3.25 4.18 -11.82
C ASN A 115 -3.82 3.22 -10.77
N GLY A 116 -4.00 3.66 -9.53
CA GLY A 116 -4.71 2.91 -8.51
C GLY A 116 -6.20 2.84 -8.83
N VAL A 117 -6.86 1.79 -8.36
CA VAL A 117 -8.31 1.63 -8.50
C VAL A 117 -8.96 2.02 -7.18
N ALA A 118 -9.88 2.98 -7.20
CA ALA A 118 -10.56 3.48 -6.00
C ALA A 118 -11.39 2.41 -5.26
N THR A 119 -11.64 1.26 -5.87
CA THR A 119 -12.28 0.09 -5.24
C THR A 119 -11.31 -0.78 -4.46
N ASP A 120 -9.99 -0.55 -4.61
CA ASP A 120 -8.97 -1.28 -3.88
C ASP A 120 -8.85 -0.70 -2.47
N THR A 121 -9.46 -1.38 -1.51
CA THR A 121 -9.52 -0.93 -0.11
C THR A 121 -8.92 -1.95 0.84
N ILE A 122 -8.36 -1.44 1.93
CA ILE A 122 -7.99 -2.23 3.11
C ILE A 122 -8.80 -1.67 4.28
N VAL A 123 -9.52 -2.54 4.96
CA VAL A 123 -10.37 -2.16 6.08
C VAL A 123 -9.88 -2.86 7.34
N LEU A 124 -9.74 -2.10 8.41
CA LEU A 124 -9.45 -2.57 9.75
C LEU A 124 -10.64 -2.24 10.63
N THR A 125 -11.36 -3.24 11.08
CA THR A 125 -12.50 -3.08 12.00
C THR A 125 -12.08 -3.52 13.40
N VAL A 126 -12.29 -2.67 14.38
CA VAL A 126 -12.09 -2.98 15.80
C VAL A 126 -13.45 -3.07 16.47
N GLY A 127 -13.82 -4.27 16.91
CA GLY A 127 -15.08 -4.55 17.58
C GLY A 127 -15.09 -4.11 19.05
N THR A 128 -16.26 -4.22 19.66
CA THR A 128 -16.52 -3.88 21.08
C THR A 128 -15.63 -4.67 22.08
N THR A 129 -15.17 -5.84 21.68
CA THR A 129 -14.30 -6.71 22.49
C THR A 129 -12.81 -6.43 22.27
N GLY A 130 -12.45 -5.43 21.45
CA GLY A 130 -11.08 -5.19 21.02
C GLY A 130 -10.59 -6.16 19.93
N ALA A 131 -11.46 -7.04 19.44
CA ALA A 131 -11.13 -7.93 18.32
C ALA A 131 -10.87 -7.10 17.07
N VAL A 132 -9.75 -7.40 16.39
CA VAL A 132 -9.34 -6.72 15.16
C VAL A 132 -9.59 -7.63 13.97
N ILE A 133 -10.42 -7.19 13.05
CA ILE A 133 -10.67 -7.86 11.78
C ILE A 133 -10.04 -7.04 10.67
N ARG A 134 -9.25 -7.68 9.82
CA ARG A 134 -8.68 -7.09 8.62
C ARG A 134 -9.35 -7.68 7.40
N SER A 135 -9.65 -6.86 6.42
CA SER A 135 -10.16 -7.30 5.13
C SER A 135 -9.60 -6.41 4.03
N GLY A 136 -9.46 -6.97 2.84
CA GLY A 136 -9.02 -6.24 1.66
C GLY A 136 -9.89 -6.63 0.47
N THR A 137 -10.09 -5.69 -0.45
CA THR A 137 -10.83 -5.91 -1.71
C THR A 137 -9.89 -5.96 -2.89
N THR A 138 -10.30 -6.63 -3.96
CA THR A 138 -9.62 -6.68 -5.27
C THR A 138 -8.11 -6.99 -5.17
N ALA A 139 -7.23 -6.02 -5.39
CA ALA A 139 -5.77 -6.21 -5.35
C ALA A 139 -5.26 -6.63 -3.96
N PHE A 140 -6.01 -6.30 -2.88
CA PHE A 140 -5.65 -6.57 -1.49
C PHE A 140 -6.44 -7.72 -0.87
N ALA A 141 -7.17 -8.50 -1.66
CA ALA A 141 -7.87 -9.69 -1.18
C ALA A 141 -6.90 -10.68 -0.53
N GLY A 142 -7.26 -11.17 0.66
CA GLY A 142 -6.43 -12.10 1.44
C GLY A 142 -5.38 -11.44 2.36
N ILE A 143 -5.45 -10.13 2.58
CA ILE A 143 -4.69 -9.46 3.66
C ILE A 143 -5.41 -9.77 4.99
N GLN A 144 -4.78 -10.59 5.85
CA GLN A 144 -5.26 -10.99 7.17
C GLN A 144 -4.34 -10.45 8.27
#